data_44168eba6f02d994caeafae08b6d1890
#
_entry.id   44168eba6f02d994caeafae08b6d1890
#
_cell.length_a   1.000
_cell.length_b   1.000
_cell.length_c   1.000
_cell.angle_alpha   90.00
_cell.angle_beta   90.00
_cell.angle_gamma   90.00
#
_symmetry.space_group_name_H-M   'P 1'
#
loop_
_entity.id
_entity.type
_entity.pdbx_description
1 polymer ?
#
loop_
_entity_poly.entity_id
_entity_poly.type
_entity_poly.pdbx_seq_one_letter_code
_entity_poly.pdbx_strand_id
1 'polypeptide(L)'
;MRLNDAYGRTFGLTTARGIALLQIVEHTAPPKEEREVRLMRVCDGFVEPGASEEDIRAVLERPERFFLLTAIHVLTKQSRVYRQFFAFDGYYDVPRSVRLPKYLRGYMVDSQGNVRWYRRRRTGCMRLYVRALTKGFLRLSPDSIWSLPDLREFLEAGKRIEDYR
;
A
#
# COMPACT_ATOMS: atom_id res chain seq x y z
N MET A 1 -11.99 -15.97 -4.03
CA MET A 1 -11.24 -15.75 -2.77
C MET A 1 -12.22 -15.13 -1.77
N ARG A 2 -12.43 -15.77 -0.62
CA ARG A 2 -13.23 -15.17 0.45
C ARG A 2 -12.43 -13.99 1.04
N LEU A 3 -13.13 -12.90 1.40
CA LEU A 3 -12.52 -11.65 1.86
C LEU A 3 -11.61 -11.81 3.09
N ASN A 4 -11.90 -12.81 3.94
CA ASN A 4 -11.09 -13.14 5.11
C ASN A 4 -9.78 -13.87 4.77
N ASP A 5 -9.64 -14.40 3.56
CA ASP A 5 -8.49 -15.22 3.15
C ASP A 5 -7.34 -14.37 2.58
N ALA A 6 -7.46 -13.04 2.61
CA ALA A 6 -6.46 -12.17 2.02
C ALA A 6 -5.40 -11.66 3.02
N TYR A 7 -5.66 -11.72 4.33
CA TYR A 7 -4.72 -11.26 5.35
C TYR A 7 -3.41 -12.06 5.30
N GLY A 8 -2.29 -11.35 5.32
CA GLY A 8 -0.96 -11.96 5.20
C GLY A 8 -0.56 -12.32 3.77
N ARG A 9 -1.47 -12.21 2.79
CA ARG A 9 -1.09 -12.46 1.40
C ARG A 9 -0.09 -11.41 0.94
N THR A 10 1.01 -11.89 0.41
CA THR A 10 2.19 -11.11 0.05
C THR A 10 2.48 -11.26 -1.42
N PHE A 11 2.76 -10.15 -2.08
CA PHE A 11 3.05 -10.07 -3.50
C PHE A 11 4.45 -9.51 -3.71
N GLY A 12 5.20 -10.11 -4.61
CA GLY A 12 6.49 -9.61 -5.06
C GLY A 12 6.33 -8.75 -6.30
N LEU A 13 6.31 -7.42 -6.15
CA LEU A 13 6.25 -6.48 -7.26
C LEU A 13 7.62 -6.33 -7.90
N THR A 14 7.73 -6.69 -9.18
CA THR A 14 8.98 -6.55 -9.94
C THR A 14 9.27 -5.09 -10.24
N THR A 15 10.45 -4.62 -9.87
CA THR A 15 10.97 -3.27 -10.14
C THR A 15 12.38 -3.34 -10.71
N ALA A 16 12.90 -2.24 -11.25
CA ALA A 16 14.28 -2.14 -11.70
C ALA A 16 15.31 -2.25 -10.54
N ARG A 17 14.86 -2.11 -9.27
CA ARG A 17 15.70 -2.20 -8.07
C ARG A 17 15.64 -3.58 -7.38
N GLY A 18 14.93 -4.53 -7.95
CA GLY A 18 14.62 -5.81 -7.33
C GLY A 18 13.12 -6.00 -7.12
N ILE A 19 12.74 -6.96 -6.30
CA ILE A 19 11.36 -7.29 -6.02
C ILE A 19 10.92 -6.62 -4.71
N ALA A 20 9.99 -5.68 -4.78
CA ALA A 20 9.40 -5.03 -3.62
C ALA A 20 8.30 -5.91 -3.01
N LEU A 21 8.24 -6.03 -1.68
CA LEU A 21 7.24 -6.84 -1.00
C LEU A 21 6.05 -6.00 -0.55
N LEU A 22 4.86 -6.42 -1.00
CA LEU A 22 3.57 -5.82 -0.67
C LEU A 22 2.75 -6.86 0.11
N GLN A 23 2.33 -6.55 1.33
CA GLN A 23 1.59 -7.48 2.16
C GLN A 23 0.24 -6.90 2.60
N ILE A 24 -0.85 -7.67 2.40
CA ILE A 24 -2.17 -7.31 2.89
C ILE A 24 -2.19 -7.42 4.41
N VAL A 25 -2.53 -6.34 5.09
CA VAL A 25 -2.48 -6.22 6.55
C VAL A 25 -3.83 -5.93 7.20
N GLU A 26 -4.91 -6.02 6.45
CA GLU A 26 -6.26 -5.75 6.93
C GLU A 26 -7.08 -7.04 7.05
N HIS A 27 -7.57 -7.32 8.27
CA HIS A 27 -8.40 -8.49 8.54
C HIS A 27 -9.86 -8.29 8.14
N THR A 28 -10.37 -7.09 8.38
CA THR A 28 -11.79 -6.79 8.21
C THR A 28 -12.11 -6.41 6.79
N ALA A 29 -13.19 -6.96 6.25
CA ALA A 29 -13.74 -6.45 5.02
C ALA A 29 -14.13 -4.98 5.22
N PRO A 30 -13.72 -4.08 4.33
CA PRO A 30 -14.20 -2.71 4.35
C PRO A 30 -15.73 -2.69 4.17
N PRO A 31 -16.38 -1.54 4.44
CA PRO A 31 -17.80 -1.35 4.15
C PRO A 31 -18.15 -1.82 2.72
N LYS A 32 -19.41 -2.13 2.48
CA LYS A 32 -19.88 -2.73 1.21
C LYS A 32 -19.36 -2.03 -0.05
N GLU A 33 -19.17 -0.73 0.03
CA GLU A 33 -18.71 0.13 -1.08
C GLU A 33 -17.20 0.02 -1.36
N GLU A 34 -16.43 -0.48 -0.39
CA GLU A 34 -14.97 -0.62 -0.49
C GLU A 34 -14.50 -2.07 -0.52
N ARG A 35 -15.38 -3.02 -0.80
CA ARG A 35 -15.06 -4.48 -0.75
C ARG A 35 -13.90 -4.89 -1.64
N GLU A 36 -13.65 -4.12 -2.68
CA GLU A 36 -12.59 -4.39 -3.64
C GLU A 36 -11.24 -3.76 -3.27
N VAL A 37 -11.20 -2.94 -2.23
CA VAL A 37 -10.00 -2.23 -1.80
C VAL A 37 -9.44 -2.83 -0.52
N ARG A 38 -8.12 -2.96 -0.43
CA ARG A 38 -7.40 -3.46 0.73
C ARG A 38 -6.24 -2.56 1.10
N LEU A 39 -6.00 -2.48 2.41
CA LEU A 39 -4.80 -1.85 2.93
C LEU A 39 -3.64 -2.84 2.83
N MET A 40 -2.57 -2.38 2.21
CA MET A 40 -1.30 -3.10 2.12
C MET A 40 -0.19 -2.29 2.74
N ARG A 41 0.78 -2.97 3.34
CA ARG A 41 2.07 -2.35 3.66
C ARG A 41 3.05 -2.59 2.51
N VAL A 42 3.89 -1.62 2.26
CA VAL A 42 5.09 -1.75 1.43
C VAL A 42 6.26 -1.94 2.38
N CYS A 43 6.93 -3.09 2.30
CA CYS A 43 8.08 -3.38 3.15
C CYS A 43 9.29 -2.53 2.77
N ASP A 44 10.14 -2.22 3.75
CA ASP A 44 11.38 -1.48 3.49
C ASP A 44 12.47 -2.43 2.99
N GLY A 45 12.82 -2.29 1.72
CA GLY A 45 13.83 -3.10 1.05
C GLY A 45 13.28 -3.86 -0.15
N PHE A 46 14.19 -4.55 -0.81
CA PHE A 46 13.91 -5.37 -1.99
C PHE A 46 14.55 -6.74 -1.79
N VAL A 47 14.00 -7.75 -2.44
CA VAL A 47 14.64 -9.05 -2.59
C VAL A 47 15.09 -9.24 -4.04
N GLU A 48 16.14 -10.02 -4.23
CA GLU A 48 16.62 -10.36 -5.57
C GLU A 48 15.66 -11.35 -6.27
N PRO A 49 15.61 -11.35 -7.60
CA PRO A 49 14.94 -12.41 -8.35
C PRO A 49 15.47 -13.79 -7.93
N GLY A 50 14.58 -14.71 -7.57
CA GLY A 50 14.95 -16.03 -7.08
C GLY A 50 15.37 -16.09 -5.61
N ALA A 51 15.09 -15.03 -4.83
CA ALA A 51 15.35 -15.00 -3.40
C ALA A 51 14.74 -16.20 -2.66
N SER A 52 15.43 -16.66 -1.63
CA SER A 52 14.95 -17.73 -0.76
C SER A 52 13.78 -17.28 0.11
N GLU A 53 13.05 -18.26 0.67
CA GLU A 53 12.02 -18.00 1.69
C GLU A 53 12.57 -17.21 2.88
N GLU A 54 13.81 -17.48 3.28
CA GLU A 54 14.47 -16.80 4.38
C GLU A 54 14.74 -15.33 4.06
N ASP A 55 15.20 -15.02 2.84
CA ASP A 55 15.41 -13.65 2.38
C ASP A 55 14.10 -12.87 2.35
N ILE A 56 13.03 -13.47 1.86
CA ILE A 56 11.69 -12.87 1.84
C ILE A 56 11.24 -12.57 3.28
N ARG A 57 11.35 -13.53 4.20
CA ARG A 57 11.00 -13.34 5.61
C ARG A 57 11.82 -12.24 6.27
N ALA A 58 13.12 -12.17 5.98
CA ALA A 58 14.01 -11.15 6.51
C ALA A 58 13.56 -9.73 6.10
N VAL A 59 13.08 -9.53 4.88
CA VAL A 59 12.52 -8.25 4.44
C VAL A 59 11.15 -7.98 5.07
N LEU A 60 10.31 -9.01 5.22
CA LEU A 60 9.01 -8.88 5.87
C LEU A 60 9.10 -8.47 7.35
N GLU A 61 10.17 -8.85 8.05
CA GLU A 61 10.40 -8.42 9.44
C GLU A 61 10.85 -6.97 9.59
N ARG A 62 11.24 -6.31 8.49
CA ARG A 62 11.61 -4.89 8.50
C ARG A 62 10.39 -4.00 8.71
N PRO A 63 10.57 -2.77 9.21
CA PRO A 63 9.51 -1.79 9.25
C PRO A 63 8.89 -1.56 7.87
N GLU A 64 7.63 -1.21 7.86
CA GLU A 64 6.98 -0.75 6.64
C GLU A 64 7.54 0.61 6.20
N ARG A 65 7.68 0.77 4.91
CA ARG A 65 8.06 2.04 4.29
C ARG A 65 6.87 3.01 4.28
N PHE A 66 5.69 2.50 3.92
CA PHE A 66 4.40 3.17 4.00
C PHE A 66 3.27 2.16 3.78
N PHE A 67 2.03 2.62 3.95
CA PHE A 67 0.85 1.86 3.59
C PHE A 67 0.21 2.44 2.34
N LEU A 68 -0.54 1.62 1.61
CA LEU A 68 -1.30 2.03 0.45
C LEU A 68 -2.64 1.30 0.38
N LEU A 69 -3.58 1.89 -0.35
CA LEU A 69 -4.81 1.24 -0.72
C LEU A 69 -4.66 0.66 -2.13
N THR A 70 -5.11 -0.55 -2.33
CA THR A 70 -5.11 -1.18 -3.65
C THR A 70 -6.41 -1.93 -3.93
N ALA A 71 -6.80 -1.97 -5.18
CA ALA A 71 -7.96 -2.71 -5.61
C ALA A 71 -7.64 -4.22 -5.69
N ILE A 72 -8.45 -5.05 -5.03
CA ILE A 72 -8.18 -6.49 -4.91
C ILE A 72 -8.17 -7.21 -6.27
N HIS A 73 -8.95 -6.75 -7.23
CA HIS A 73 -9.05 -7.37 -8.54
C HIS A 73 -7.73 -7.32 -9.33
N VAL A 74 -6.89 -6.30 -9.11
CA VAL A 74 -5.56 -6.23 -9.75
C VAL A 74 -4.56 -7.20 -9.12
N LEU A 75 -4.88 -7.76 -7.96
CA LEU A 75 -4.04 -8.69 -7.21
C LEU A 75 -4.41 -10.16 -7.46
N THR A 76 -5.42 -10.45 -8.26
CA THR A 76 -5.81 -11.84 -8.55
C THR A 76 -4.96 -12.44 -9.66
N LYS A 77 -4.68 -13.75 -9.56
CA LYS A 77 -3.90 -14.47 -10.59
C LYS A 77 -4.49 -14.44 -11.99
N GLN A 78 -5.80 -14.19 -12.09
CA GLN A 78 -6.52 -14.09 -13.36
C GLN A 78 -6.33 -12.72 -14.02
N SER A 79 -5.91 -11.72 -13.26
CA SER A 79 -5.65 -10.38 -13.80
C SER A 79 -4.44 -10.41 -14.73
N ARG A 80 -4.60 -9.79 -15.91
CA ARG A 80 -3.48 -9.56 -16.83
C ARG A 80 -2.37 -8.74 -16.19
N VAL A 81 -2.74 -7.81 -15.30
CA VAL A 81 -1.82 -6.97 -14.53
C VAL A 81 -0.98 -7.80 -13.56
N TYR A 82 -1.58 -8.81 -12.92
CA TYR A 82 -0.85 -9.72 -12.04
C TYR A 82 0.36 -10.35 -12.75
N ARG A 83 0.13 -10.89 -13.96
CA ARG A 83 1.19 -11.57 -14.74
C ARG A 83 2.32 -10.66 -15.16
N GLN A 84 2.05 -9.35 -15.35
CA GLN A 84 3.05 -8.38 -15.81
C GLN A 84 3.90 -7.82 -14.68
N PHE A 85 3.32 -7.67 -13.50
CA PHE A 85 3.94 -6.90 -12.42
C PHE A 85 4.46 -7.75 -11.27
N PHE A 86 3.89 -8.95 -11.04
CA PHE A 86 4.24 -9.74 -9.88
C PHE A 86 5.11 -10.95 -10.24
N ALA A 87 6.26 -11.08 -9.56
CA ALA A 87 7.15 -12.22 -9.65
C ALA A 87 6.58 -13.44 -8.91
N PHE A 88 5.92 -13.21 -7.77
CA PHE A 88 5.31 -14.26 -6.96
C PHE A 88 4.16 -13.73 -6.10
N ASP A 89 3.38 -14.66 -5.53
CA ASP A 89 2.51 -14.42 -4.38
C ASP A 89 2.62 -15.59 -3.38
N GLY A 90 2.39 -15.30 -2.13
CA GLY A 90 2.42 -16.27 -1.06
C GLY A 90 1.70 -15.77 0.18
N TYR A 91 1.61 -16.60 1.21
CA TYR A 91 1.06 -16.22 2.51
C TYR A 91 2.18 -16.23 3.54
N TYR A 92 2.31 -15.11 4.23
CA TYR A 92 3.30 -14.91 5.29
C TYR A 92 2.62 -14.25 6.49
N ASP A 93 3.08 -14.62 7.68
CA ASP A 93 2.59 -13.97 8.89
C ASP A 93 2.91 -12.47 8.87
N VAL A 94 1.92 -11.67 9.27
CA VAL A 94 2.15 -10.23 9.47
C VAL A 94 2.88 -10.05 10.80
N PRO A 95 4.07 -9.43 10.80
CA PRO A 95 4.83 -9.22 12.02
C PRO A 95 4.01 -8.49 13.10
N ARG A 96 4.16 -8.91 14.34
CA ARG A 96 3.46 -8.28 15.49
C ARG A 96 3.84 -6.81 15.71
N SER A 97 4.96 -6.37 15.16
CA SER A 97 5.44 -4.99 15.19
C SER A 97 4.65 -4.05 14.29
N VAL A 98 3.97 -4.58 13.26
CA VAL A 98 3.19 -3.77 12.31
C VAL A 98 2.06 -3.06 13.03
N ARG A 99 2.02 -1.73 12.87
CA ARG A 99 0.96 -0.88 13.42
C ARG A 99 0.21 -0.22 12.27
N LEU A 100 -1.07 -0.55 12.15
CA LEU A 100 -1.91 0.03 11.09
C LEU A 100 -2.03 1.54 11.28
N PRO A 101 -2.00 2.32 10.18
CA PRO A 101 -2.11 3.76 10.25
C PRO A 101 -3.50 4.14 10.79
N LYS A 102 -3.53 5.04 11.77
CA LYS A 102 -4.79 5.58 12.29
C LYS A 102 -5.47 6.53 11.30
N TYR A 103 -4.65 7.27 10.55
CA TYR A 103 -5.08 8.26 9.58
C TYR A 103 -4.42 8.03 8.22
N LEU A 104 -5.16 8.37 7.17
CA LEU A 104 -4.69 8.50 5.80
C LEU A 104 -4.79 9.98 5.40
N ARG A 105 -3.96 10.42 4.47
CA ARG A 105 -4.00 11.79 3.92
C ARG A 105 -4.43 11.78 2.48
N GLY A 106 -5.12 12.84 2.09
CA GLY A 106 -5.51 13.06 0.72
C GLY A 106 -5.72 14.53 0.42
N TYR A 107 -6.08 14.81 -0.81
CA TYR A 107 -6.48 16.14 -1.20
C TYR A 107 -7.73 16.11 -2.07
N MET A 108 -8.38 17.22 -2.12
CA MET A 108 -9.49 17.49 -3.07
C MET A 108 -9.20 18.77 -3.81
N VAL A 109 -9.60 18.81 -5.05
CA VAL A 109 -9.60 20.03 -5.85
C VAL A 109 -11.03 20.55 -5.87
N ASP A 110 -11.25 21.78 -5.43
CA ASP A 110 -12.56 22.40 -5.45
C ASP A 110 -12.95 22.86 -6.87
N SER A 111 -14.17 23.35 -7.05
CA SER A 111 -14.68 23.84 -8.34
C SER A 111 -13.89 25.03 -8.91
N GLN A 112 -13.09 25.69 -8.09
CA GLN A 112 -12.24 26.81 -8.46
C GLN A 112 -10.79 26.41 -8.73
N GLY A 113 -10.47 25.10 -8.62
CA GLY A 113 -9.13 24.58 -8.83
C GLY A 113 -8.21 24.66 -7.60
N ASN A 114 -8.71 25.07 -6.43
CA ASN A 114 -7.90 25.13 -5.23
C ASN A 114 -7.72 23.75 -4.60
N VAL A 115 -6.50 23.41 -4.23
CA VAL A 115 -6.17 22.17 -3.55
C VAL A 115 -6.44 22.29 -2.06
N ARG A 116 -7.26 21.42 -1.52
CA ARG A 116 -7.58 21.33 -0.09
C ARG A 116 -7.13 20.00 0.45
N TRP A 117 -6.12 20.01 1.30
CA TRP A 117 -5.58 18.82 1.93
C TRP A 117 -6.43 18.41 3.13
N TYR A 118 -6.57 17.06 3.34
CA TYR A 118 -7.29 16.50 4.47
C TYR A 118 -6.58 15.26 5.01
N ARG A 119 -6.95 14.89 6.23
CA ARG A 119 -6.75 13.54 6.78
C ARG A 119 -8.10 12.93 7.08
N ARG A 120 -8.21 11.63 6.95
CA ARG A 120 -9.36 10.87 7.45
C ARG A 120 -8.91 9.69 8.28
N ARG A 121 -9.74 9.23 9.20
CA ARG A 121 -9.49 7.95 9.86
C ARG A 121 -9.54 6.83 8.82
N ARG A 122 -8.65 5.84 8.93
CA ARG A 122 -8.61 4.70 8.02
C ARG A 122 -9.97 3.98 7.93
N THR A 123 -10.66 3.82 9.04
CA THR A 123 -11.96 3.14 9.16
C THR A 123 -13.17 4.07 9.05
N GLY A 124 -12.98 5.34 8.67
CA GLY A 124 -14.04 6.33 8.60
C GLY A 124 -14.03 7.10 7.28
N CYS A 125 -15.14 7.76 6.98
CA CYS A 125 -15.30 8.58 5.76
C CYS A 125 -15.12 10.07 6.02
N MET A 126 -15.13 10.52 7.28
CA MET A 126 -15.04 11.94 7.61
C MET A 126 -13.65 12.51 7.30
N ARG A 127 -13.61 13.54 6.47
CA ARG A 127 -12.40 14.28 6.10
C ARG A 127 -12.21 15.47 7.04
N LEU A 128 -11.03 15.53 7.65
CA LEU A 128 -10.61 16.65 8.49
C LEU A 128 -9.60 17.49 7.70
N TYR A 129 -10.02 18.64 7.23
CA TYR A 129 -9.15 19.51 6.44
C TYR A 129 -8.04 20.10 7.29
N VAL A 130 -6.86 20.21 6.71
CA VAL A 130 -5.66 20.75 7.35
C VAL A 130 -5.27 22.07 6.71
N ARG A 131 -4.81 23.01 7.54
CA ARG A 131 -4.38 24.35 7.07
C ARG A 131 -2.92 24.39 6.68
N ALA A 132 -2.11 23.49 7.24
CA ALA A 132 -0.68 23.45 7.01
C ALA A 132 -0.19 22.03 6.74
N LEU A 133 0.71 21.89 5.78
CA LEU A 133 1.38 20.62 5.44
C LEU A 133 2.58 20.41 6.36
N THR A 134 2.33 19.99 7.59
CA THR A 134 3.41 19.65 8.53
C THR A 134 4.13 18.38 8.09
N LYS A 135 5.38 18.21 8.55
CA LYS A 135 6.16 16.98 8.28
C LYS A 135 5.43 15.73 8.77
N GLY A 136 4.75 15.80 9.92
CA GLY A 136 3.94 14.69 10.43
C GLY A 136 2.76 14.35 9.54
N PHE A 137 2.08 15.35 8.96
CA PHE A 137 1.02 15.14 7.99
C PHE A 137 1.54 14.50 6.70
N LEU A 138 2.66 14.98 6.16
CA LEU A 138 3.26 14.44 4.92
C LEU A 138 3.74 12.99 5.06
N ARG A 139 4.00 12.53 6.27
CA ARG A 139 4.34 11.11 6.55
C ARG A 139 3.14 10.18 6.60
N LEU A 140 1.92 10.70 6.66
CA LEU A 140 0.73 9.86 6.60
C LEU A 140 0.66 9.17 5.23
N SER A 141 0.21 7.93 5.24
CA SER A 141 0.00 7.17 4.01
C SER A 141 -1.12 7.78 3.17
N PRO A 142 -1.00 7.77 1.83
CA PRO A 142 -2.00 8.34 0.97
C PRO A 142 -3.38 7.67 1.07
N ASP A 143 -4.43 8.47 1.02
CA ASP A 143 -5.83 8.06 0.88
C ASP A 143 -6.21 7.99 -0.60
N SER A 144 -5.47 7.24 -1.37
CA SER A 144 -5.71 7.02 -2.80
C SER A 144 -5.43 5.57 -3.16
N ILE A 145 -6.18 5.06 -4.11
CA ILE A 145 -5.93 3.74 -4.68
C ILE A 145 -4.79 3.89 -5.67
N TRP A 146 -3.70 3.18 -5.39
CA TRP A 146 -2.53 3.19 -6.27
C TRP A 146 -2.71 2.23 -7.42
N SER A 147 -2.35 2.67 -8.61
CA SER A 147 -2.10 1.76 -9.72
C SER A 147 -0.73 1.07 -9.55
N LEU A 148 -0.60 -0.15 -10.04
CA LEU A 148 0.69 -0.85 -9.97
C LEU A 148 1.81 -0.17 -10.78
N PRO A 149 1.55 0.40 -11.96
CA PRO A 149 2.55 1.20 -12.67
C PRO A 149 3.06 2.38 -11.85
N ASP A 150 2.17 3.17 -11.26
CA ASP A 150 2.55 4.33 -10.46
C ASP A 150 3.36 3.92 -9.21
N LEU A 151 2.94 2.84 -8.54
CA LEU A 151 3.65 2.30 -7.41
C LEU A 151 5.06 1.84 -7.80
N ARG A 152 5.19 1.13 -8.92
CA ARG A 152 6.49 0.67 -9.43
C ARG A 152 7.41 1.85 -9.71
N GLU A 153 6.94 2.85 -10.46
CA GLU A 153 7.70 4.06 -10.75
C GLU A 153 8.13 4.79 -9.48
N PHE A 154 7.23 4.94 -8.52
CA PHE A 154 7.53 5.56 -7.24
C PHE A 154 8.65 4.84 -6.48
N LEU A 155 8.62 3.51 -6.45
CA LEU A 155 9.61 2.68 -5.77
C LEU A 155 10.97 2.71 -6.51
N GLU A 156 10.96 2.66 -7.82
CA GLU A 156 12.15 2.73 -8.67
C GLU A 156 12.87 4.08 -8.54
N ALA A 157 12.10 5.16 -8.47
CA ALA A 157 12.62 6.51 -8.26
C ALA A 157 13.20 6.74 -6.84
N GLY A 158 13.01 5.79 -5.91
CA GLY A 158 13.49 5.90 -4.53
C GLY A 158 12.83 7.03 -3.72
N LYS A 159 11.67 7.51 -4.17
CA LYS A 159 10.94 8.59 -3.51
C LYS A 159 10.48 8.20 -2.11
N ARG A 160 10.39 9.17 -1.23
CA ARG A 160 9.81 9.02 0.10
C ARG A 160 8.31 9.29 0.05
N ILE A 161 7.56 8.75 1.01
CA ILE A 161 6.12 8.99 1.06
C ILE A 161 5.78 10.48 1.21
N GLU A 162 6.66 11.25 1.86
CA GLU A 162 6.51 12.70 2.00
C GLU A 162 6.55 13.44 0.66
N ASP A 163 7.19 12.87 -0.36
CA ASP A 163 7.31 13.46 -1.70
C ASP A 163 6.08 13.17 -2.58
N TYR A 164 5.20 12.27 -2.14
CA TYR A 164 3.96 11.95 -2.85
C TYR A 164 2.95 13.09 -2.65
N ARG A 165 2.60 13.74 -3.76
CA ARG A 165 1.64 14.86 -3.81
C ARG A 165 0.61 14.64 -4.91
#